data_d3721457f9245312445a5737f861e36d
#
_entry.id   d3721457f9245312445a5737f861e36d
#
_cell.length_a   1.000
_cell.length_b   1.000
_cell.length_c   1.000
_cell.angle_alpha   90.00
_cell.angle_beta   90.00
_cell.angle_gamma   90.00
#
_symmetry.space_group_name_H-M   'P 1'
#
loop_
_entity.id
_entity.type
_entity.pdbx_description
1 polymer ?
#
loop_
_entity_poly.entity_id
_entity_poly.type
_entity_poly.pdbx_seq_one_letter_code
_entity_poly.pdbx_strand_id
1 'polypeptide(L)'
;LVADMEETLTKSEGCGLAAPQVGESVRILIVDGTGMTDVYPYLADFKRVMINPVILSESEKRCEYSEGCLSIPGIYCDITRPQSMTIEYYNADLEKVTETLDKFACRMVQHEMSHLDGDLFVDHVAPIRKKMLSKKLQNIAKGKVFARYATKIK
;
A
#
# COMPACT_ATOMS: atom_id res chain seq x y z
N LEU A 1 -14.63 -11.38 -1.87
CA LEU A 1 -13.90 -10.13 -1.74
C LEU A 1 -12.38 -10.32 -1.89
N VAL A 2 -11.73 -11.17 -1.05
CA VAL A 2 -10.27 -11.38 -1.13
C VAL A 2 -9.84 -11.86 -2.51
N ALA A 3 -10.51 -12.86 -3.10
CA ALA A 3 -10.21 -13.36 -4.44
C ALA A 3 -10.34 -12.26 -5.51
N ASP A 4 -11.36 -11.40 -5.41
CA ASP A 4 -11.56 -10.29 -6.36
C ASP A 4 -10.47 -9.22 -6.19
N MET A 5 -10.04 -8.98 -4.95
CA MET A 5 -8.92 -8.09 -4.67
C MET A 5 -7.60 -8.63 -5.23
N GLU A 6 -7.33 -9.94 -5.10
CA GLU A 6 -6.15 -10.59 -5.67
C GLU A 6 -6.15 -10.52 -7.21
N GLU A 7 -7.30 -10.75 -7.84
CA GLU A 7 -7.45 -10.61 -9.29
C GLU A 7 -7.21 -9.16 -9.74
N THR A 8 -7.77 -8.20 -9.00
CA THR A 8 -7.58 -6.76 -9.27
C THR A 8 -6.12 -6.36 -9.14
N LEU A 9 -5.44 -6.81 -8.08
CA LEU A 9 -4.02 -6.55 -7.87
C LEU A 9 -3.16 -7.09 -9.02
N THR A 10 -3.41 -8.33 -9.41
CA THR A 10 -2.70 -8.98 -10.53
C THR A 10 -2.89 -8.21 -11.84
N LYS A 11 -4.12 -7.82 -12.17
CA LYS A 11 -4.43 -7.09 -13.40
C LYS A 11 -3.87 -5.67 -13.43
N SER A 12 -3.72 -5.03 -12.28
CA SER A 12 -3.19 -3.67 -12.17
C SER A 12 -1.67 -3.61 -12.04
N GLU A 13 -0.99 -4.76 -12.00
CA GLU A 13 0.47 -4.85 -11.85
C GLU A 13 0.99 -4.15 -10.59
N GLY A 14 0.14 -4.04 -9.56
CA GLY A 14 0.49 -3.48 -8.26
C GLY A 14 1.12 -4.51 -7.33
N CYS A 15 1.71 -4.06 -6.25
CA CYS A 15 2.27 -4.92 -5.20
C CYS A 15 1.45 -4.93 -3.91
N GLY A 16 0.42 -4.10 -3.81
CA GLY A 16 -0.49 -4.06 -2.67
C GLY A 16 -1.83 -3.43 -3.02
N LEU A 17 -2.85 -3.80 -2.26
CA LEU A 17 -4.21 -3.29 -2.40
C LEU A 17 -4.95 -3.38 -1.06
N ALA A 18 -5.64 -2.31 -0.70
CA ALA A 18 -6.51 -2.26 0.48
C ALA A 18 -7.99 -2.20 0.07
N ALA A 19 -8.86 -2.82 0.85
CA ALA A 19 -10.29 -2.89 0.55
C ALA A 19 -10.97 -1.53 0.28
N PRO A 20 -10.64 -0.43 0.97
CA PRO A 20 -11.19 0.89 0.64
C PRO A 20 -10.90 1.36 -0.80
N GLN A 21 -9.80 0.93 -1.41
CA GLN A 21 -9.46 1.28 -2.80
C GLN A 21 -10.41 0.65 -3.83
N VAL A 22 -11.08 -0.43 -3.47
CA VAL A 22 -12.12 -1.10 -4.30
C VAL A 22 -13.54 -0.79 -3.81
N GLY A 23 -13.69 0.14 -2.89
CA GLY A 23 -14.98 0.63 -2.42
C GLY A 23 -15.57 -0.11 -1.23
N GLU A 24 -14.80 -1.00 -0.62
CA GLU A 24 -15.24 -1.82 0.53
C GLU A 24 -14.74 -1.23 1.85
N SER A 25 -15.65 -0.88 2.74
CA SER A 25 -15.33 -0.26 4.03
C SER A 25 -14.99 -1.29 5.11
N VAL A 26 -14.08 -2.20 4.80
CA VAL A 26 -13.58 -3.25 5.71
C VAL A 26 -12.07 -3.17 5.83
N ARG A 27 -11.53 -3.65 6.95
CA ARG A 27 -10.10 -3.65 7.22
C ARG A 27 -9.45 -4.93 6.68
N ILE A 28 -9.25 -4.97 5.36
CA ILE A 28 -8.54 -6.03 4.66
C ILE A 28 -7.51 -5.39 3.74
N LEU A 29 -6.30 -5.90 3.76
CA LEU A 29 -5.28 -5.57 2.78
C LEU A 29 -4.63 -6.84 2.23
N ILE A 30 -4.10 -6.74 1.03
CA ILE A 30 -3.28 -7.77 0.41
C ILE A 30 -1.98 -7.15 -0.09
N VAL A 31 -0.90 -7.90 0.02
CA VAL A 31 0.42 -7.54 -0.51
C VAL A 31 1.03 -8.74 -1.21
N ASP A 32 1.69 -8.48 -2.33
CA ASP A 32 2.38 -9.49 -3.13
C ASP A 32 3.70 -8.91 -3.64
N GLY A 33 4.81 -9.29 -3.02
CA GLY A 33 6.15 -8.87 -3.39
C GLY A 33 6.84 -9.75 -4.41
N THR A 34 6.20 -10.84 -4.84
CA THR A 34 6.83 -11.84 -5.72
C THR A 34 7.22 -11.30 -7.09
N GLY A 35 6.56 -10.24 -7.56
CA GLY A 35 6.92 -9.53 -8.79
C GLY A 35 8.08 -8.55 -8.67
N MET A 36 8.64 -8.34 -7.48
CA MET A 36 9.71 -7.38 -7.21
C MET A 36 11.06 -8.03 -6.86
N THR A 37 11.21 -9.32 -7.12
CA THR A 37 12.40 -10.10 -6.76
C THR A 37 13.67 -9.68 -7.48
N ASP A 38 13.57 -9.03 -8.64
CA ASP A 38 14.72 -8.46 -9.36
C ASP A 38 15.39 -7.32 -8.56
N VAL A 39 14.60 -6.55 -7.80
CA VAL A 39 15.08 -5.46 -6.96
C VAL A 39 15.27 -5.91 -5.52
N TYR A 40 14.33 -6.71 -5.02
CA TYR A 40 14.28 -7.19 -3.64
C TYR A 40 14.16 -8.71 -3.60
N PRO A 41 15.28 -9.48 -3.74
CA PRO A 41 15.25 -10.93 -3.80
C PRO A 41 14.60 -11.61 -2.58
N TYR A 42 14.63 -10.96 -1.41
CA TYR A 42 14.00 -11.46 -0.17
C TYR A 42 12.47 -11.46 -0.21
N LEU A 43 11.83 -10.89 -1.23
CA LEU A 43 10.39 -10.89 -1.41
C LEU A 43 9.86 -12.09 -2.20
N ALA A 44 10.70 -13.07 -2.54
CA ALA A 44 10.32 -14.21 -3.38
C ALA A 44 9.11 -14.98 -2.87
N ASP A 45 8.95 -15.10 -1.54
CA ASP A 45 7.83 -15.80 -0.89
C ASP A 45 6.92 -14.83 -0.10
N PHE A 46 7.06 -13.52 -0.35
CA PHE A 46 6.29 -12.53 0.39
C PHE A 46 4.95 -12.25 -0.28
N LYS A 47 3.94 -13.00 0.13
CA LYS A 47 2.54 -12.76 -0.21
C LYS A 47 1.69 -12.90 1.05
N ARG A 48 0.86 -11.88 1.35
CA ARG A 48 0.02 -11.87 2.56
C ARG A 48 -1.38 -11.35 2.25
N VAL A 49 -2.36 -12.00 2.88
CA VAL A 49 -3.70 -11.47 3.10
C VAL A 49 -3.80 -11.14 4.59
N MET A 50 -4.14 -9.90 4.91
CA MET A 50 -4.22 -9.43 6.29
C MET A 50 -5.62 -8.90 6.57
N ILE A 51 -6.33 -9.56 7.46
CA ILE A 51 -7.68 -9.21 7.92
C ILE A 51 -7.59 -8.62 9.32
N ASN A 52 -8.16 -7.45 9.50
CA ASN A 52 -8.10 -6.68 10.76
C ASN A 52 -6.68 -6.50 11.29
N PRO A 53 -5.73 -6.03 10.46
CA PRO A 53 -4.36 -5.85 10.89
C PRO A 53 -4.24 -4.75 11.96
N VAL A 54 -3.38 -5.00 12.95
CA VAL A 54 -3.04 -4.06 14.02
C VAL A 54 -1.52 -4.01 14.18
N ILE A 55 -0.96 -2.80 14.13
CA ILE A 55 0.46 -2.58 14.40
C ILE A 55 0.64 -2.59 15.91
N LEU A 56 1.44 -3.54 16.43
CA LEU A 56 1.72 -3.69 17.85
C LEU A 56 2.90 -2.81 18.29
N SER A 57 3.91 -2.67 17.43
CA SER A 57 5.09 -1.84 17.67
C SER A 57 5.78 -1.44 16.38
N GLU A 58 6.52 -0.35 16.42
CA GLU A 58 7.31 0.16 15.30
C GLU A 58 8.72 0.50 15.78
N SER A 59 9.72 0.39 14.90
CA SER A 59 11.08 0.81 15.20
C SER A 59 11.21 2.33 15.29
N GLU A 60 12.12 2.81 16.16
CA GLU A 60 12.52 4.22 16.17
C GLU A 60 13.31 4.58 14.91
N LYS A 61 14.13 3.63 14.42
CA LYS A 61 14.88 3.80 13.17
C LYS A 61 13.91 3.90 11.99
N ARG A 62 14.14 4.91 11.16
CA ARG A 62 13.33 5.18 9.97
C ARG A 62 14.15 4.98 8.71
N CYS A 63 13.46 4.70 7.62
CA CYS A 63 14.07 4.59 6.29
C CYS A 63 13.18 5.26 5.24
N GLU A 64 13.81 5.63 4.13
CA GLU A 64 13.15 6.26 3.00
C GLU A 64 13.03 5.29 1.83
N TYR A 65 11.85 5.25 1.23
CA TYR A 65 11.59 4.56 -0.03
C TYR A 65 10.73 5.44 -0.94
N SER A 66 10.90 5.27 -2.24
CA SER A 66 9.97 5.83 -3.21
C SER A 66 8.65 5.05 -3.19
N GLU A 67 7.54 5.76 -2.97
CA GLU A 67 6.20 5.20 -2.95
C GLU A 67 5.37 5.73 -4.12
N GLY A 68 4.58 4.86 -4.71
CA GLY A 68 3.51 5.16 -5.65
C GLY A 68 2.24 4.42 -5.25
N CYS A 69 1.11 4.78 -5.80
CA CYS A 69 -0.17 4.16 -5.46
C CYS A 69 -1.06 4.01 -6.68
N LEU A 70 -1.76 2.88 -6.77
CA LEU A 70 -2.77 2.64 -7.82
C LEU A 70 -3.90 3.68 -7.81
N SER A 71 -4.22 4.24 -6.64
CA SER A 71 -5.22 5.31 -6.51
C SER A 71 -4.71 6.68 -6.95
N ILE A 72 -3.41 6.85 -7.15
CA ILE A 72 -2.76 8.11 -7.56
C ILE A 72 -1.78 7.83 -8.69
N PRO A 73 -2.26 7.53 -9.90
CA PRO A 73 -1.41 7.11 -11.01
C PRO A 73 -0.37 8.17 -11.40
N GLY A 74 0.86 7.70 -11.67
CA GLY A 74 1.94 8.54 -12.22
C GLY A 74 2.61 9.48 -11.22
N ILE A 75 2.31 9.39 -9.92
CA ILE A 75 2.97 10.16 -8.86
C ILE A 75 3.80 9.23 -7.99
N TYR A 76 5.08 9.55 -7.82
CA TYR A 76 6.02 8.87 -6.94
C TYR A 76 6.71 9.89 -6.04
N CYS A 77 6.80 9.57 -4.75
CA CYS A 77 7.44 10.43 -3.77
C CYS A 77 8.27 9.60 -2.79
N ASP A 78 9.40 10.16 -2.36
CA ASP A 78 10.19 9.57 -1.29
C ASP A 78 9.50 9.82 0.05
N ILE A 79 9.18 8.74 0.75
CA ILE A 79 8.46 8.74 2.00
C ILE A 79 9.31 8.07 3.08
N THR A 80 9.41 8.73 4.22
CA THR A 80 10.12 8.23 5.41
C THR A 80 9.13 7.61 6.38
N ARG A 81 9.34 6.33 6.73
CA ARG A 81 8.53 5.58 7.69
C ARG A 81 9.42 4.74 8.60
N PRO A 82 8.89 4.19 9.72
CA PRO A 82 9.63 3.21 10.52
C PRO A 82 10.19 2.08 9.67
N GLN A 83 11.42 1.65 9.95
CA GLN A 83 12.13 0.63 9.17
C GLN A 83 11.54 -0.76 9.35
N SER A 84 11.02 -1.04 10.55
CA SER A 84 10.40 -2.32 10.89
C SER A 84 9.19 -2.13 11.78
N MET A 85 8.31 -3.13 11.81
CA MET A 85 7.16 -3.17 12.69
C MET A 85 6.80 -4.59 13.07
N THR A 86 6.15 -4.75 14.21
CA THR A 86 5.46 -6.00 14.57
C THR A 86 3.97 -5.79 14.36
N ILE A 87 3.35 -6.69 13.61
CA ILE A 87 1.95 -6.62 13.22
C ILE A 87 1.22 -7.93 13.58
N GLU A 88 -0.02 -7.80 14.00
CA GLU A 88 -0.94 -8.90 14.27
C GLU A 88 -2.14 -8.80 13.33
N TYR A 89 -2.56 -9.90 12.75
CA TYR A 89 -3.68 -9.94 11.82
C TYR A 89 -4.25 -11.36 11.74
N TYR A 90 -5.38 -11.52 11.07
CA TYR A 90 -5.90 -12.83 10.66
C TYR A 90 -5.57 -13.07 9.19
N ASN A 91 -5.04 -14.26 8.86
CA ASN A 91 -4.78 -14.67 7.49
C ASN A 91 -6.07 -15.10 6.76
N ALA A 92 -5.94 -15.55 5.51
CA ALA A 92 -7.09 -16.00 4.71
C ALA A 92 -7.82 -17.21 5.29
N ASP A 93 -7.14 -18.01 6.12
CA ASP A 93 -7.71 -19.16 6.84
C ASP A 93 -8.30 -18.77 8.19
N LEU A 94 -8.37 -17.47 8.49
CA LEU A 94 -8.83 -16.89 9.77
C LEU A 94 -8.00 -17.32 10.98
N GLU A 95 -6.74 -17.66 10.74
CA GLU A 95 -5.77 -17.93 11.78
C GLU A 95 -5.07 -16.64 12.20
N LYS A 96 -4.89 -16.46 13.51
CA LYS A 96 -4.20 -15.30 14.06
C LYS A 96 -2.69 -15.43 13.85
N VAL A 97 -2.10 -14.42 13.22
CA VAL A 97 -0.67 -14.34 12.91
C VAL A 97 -0.08 -13.09 13.55
N THR A 98 1.08 -13.25 14.17
CA THR A 98 1.91 -12.12 14.63
C THR A 98 3.27 -12.28 13.99
N GLU A 99 3.73 -11.29 13.27
CA GLU A 99 5.05 -11.29 12.61
C GLU A 99 5.73 -9.93 12.68
N THR A 100 7.06 -9.95 12.63
CA THR A 100 7.87 -8.74 12.51
C THR A 100 8.30 -8.59 11.05
N LEU A 101 8.00 -7.45 10.47
CA LEU A 101 8.34 -7.09 9.10
C LEU A 101 9.41 -6.01 9.10
N ASP A 102 10.33 -6.10 8.15
CA ASP A 102 11.36 -5.09 7.92
C ASP A 102 11.54 -4.78 6.43
N LYS A 103 12.39 -3.82 6.12
CA LYS A 103 12.77 -3.45 4.75
C LYS A 103 11.52 -3.13 3.89
N PHE A 104 11.55 -3.50 2.63
CA PHE A 104 10.46 -3.20 1.71
C PHE A 104 9.18 -3.99 1.99
N ALA A 105 9.25 -5.19 2.58
CA ALA A 105 8.07 -5.92 3.06
C ALA A 105 7.28 -5.11 4.08
N CYS A 106 7.96 -4.50 5.04
CA CYS A 106 7.35 -3.57 6.00
C CYS A 106 6.73 -2.36 5.29
N ARG A 107 7.45 -1.77 4.33
CA ARG A 107 6.98 -0.61 3.57
C ARG A 107 5.70 -0.88 2.80
N MET A 108 5.59 -2.03 2.14
CA MET A 108 4.40 -2.43 1.41
C MET A 108 3.17 -2.47 2.33
N VAL A 109 3.31 -3.11 3.49
CA VAL A 109 2.22 -3.22 4.45
C VAL A 109 1.86 -1.87 5.08
N GLN A 110 2.85 -1.04 5.43
CA GLN A 110 2.61 0.31 5.95
C GLN A 110 1.81 1.18 4.98
N HIS A 111 2.11 1.09 3.68
CA HIS A 111 1.38 1.81 2.65
C HIS A 111 -0.10 1.40 2.63
N GLU A 112 -0.39 0.11 2.64
CA GLU A 112 -1.77 -0.40 2.63
C GLU A 112 -2.50 -0.14 3.96
N MET A 113 -1.79 -0.17 5.09
CA MET A 113 -2.35 0.24 6.39
C MET A 113 -2.82 1.69 6.37
N SER A 114 -2.07 2.58 5.72
CA SER A 114 -2.49 3.98 5.57
C SER A 114 -3.85 4.09 4.87
N HIS A 115 -4.10 3.30 3.83
CA HIS A 115 -5.41 3.27 3.17
C HIS A 115 -6.53 2.82 4.10
N LEU A 116 -6.27 1.84 4.98
CA LEU A 116 -7.25 1.40 5.97
C LEU A 116 -7.58 2.51 6.99
N ASP A 117 -6.65 3.41 7.24
CA ASP A 117 -6.79 4.53 8.17
C ASP A 117 -7.26 5.82 7.48
N GLY A 118 -7.52 5.77 6.17
CA GLY A 118 -8.00 6.90 5.38
C GLY A 118 -6.90 7.85 4.89
N ASP A 119 -5.64 7.46 5.03
CA ASP A 119 -4.49 8.26 4.59
C ASP A 119 -3.97 7.83 3.21
N LEU A 120 -3.37 8.76 2.51
CA LEU A 120 -2.64 8.53 1.26
C LEU A 120 -1.15 8.85 1.46
N PHE A 121 -0.26 8.20 0.70
CA PHE A 121 1.18 8.44 0.84
C PHE A 121 1.55 9.91 0.59
N VAL A 122 0.81 10.63 -0.26
CA VAL A 122 1.02 12.06 -0.52
C VAL A 122 0.74 12.95 0.70
N ASP A 123 0.02 12.45 1.71
CA ASP A 123 -0.21 13.16 2.96
C ASP A 123 1.04 13.17 3.86
N HIS A 124 2.01 12.30 3.59
CA HIS A 124 3.28 12.18 4.31
C HIS A 124 4.45 12.92 3.64
N VAL A 125 4.23 13.57 2.49
CA VAL A 125 5.27 14.40 1.84
C VAL A 125 5.37 15.77 2.49
N ALA A 126 6.54 16.41 2.36
CA ALA A 126 6.73 17.78 2.83
C ALA A 126 5.70 18.73 2.18
N PRO A 127 5.19 19.74 2.92
CA PRO A 127 4.14 20.65 2.42
C PRO A 127 4.49 21.33 1.09
N ILE A 128 5.74 21.70 0.89
CA ILE A 128 6.22 22.31 -0.35
C ILE A 128 6.10 21.33 -1.54
N ARG A 129 6.42 20.05 -1.32
CA ARG A 129 6.29 19.00 -2.35
C ARG A 129 4.82 18.75 -2.68
N LYS A 130 3.96 18.71 -1.67
CA LYS A 130 2.51 18.56 -1.85
C LYS A 130 1.95 19.70 -2.68
N LYS A 131 2.39 20.94 -2.43
CA LYS A 131 1.99 22.11 -3.22
C LYS A 131 2.43 21.99 -4.70
N MET A 132 3.63 21.51 -4.96
CA MET A 132 4.12 21.26 -6.33
C MET A 132 3.30 20.20 -7.07
N LEU A 133 2.75 19.23 -6.36
CA LEU A 133 1.93 18.15 -6.91
C LEU A 133 0.45 18.52 -7.03
N SER A 134 0.01 19.65 -6.47
CA SER A 134 -1.41 20.03 -6.33
C SER A 134 -2.20 19.96 -7.64
N LYS A 135 -1.63 20.47 -8.74
CA LYS A 135 -2.29 20.43 -10.06
C LYS A 135 -2.48 19.02 -10.59
N LYS A 136 -1.46 18.15 -10.42
CA LYS A 136 -1.56 16.72 -10.80
C LYS A 136 -2.60 16.00 -9.96
N LEU A 137 -2.62 16.23 -8.65
CA LEU A 137 -3.60 15.65 -7.73
C LEU A 137 -5.02 16.09 -8.07
N GLN A 138 -5.23 17.36 -8.39
CA GLN A 138 -6.54 17.89 -8.83
C GLN A 138 -6.99 17.24 -10.15
N ASN A 139 -6.07 17.03 -11.10
CA ASN A 139 -6.39 16.36 -12.36
C ASN A 139 -6.80 14.90 -12.12
N ILE A 140 -6.12 14.19 -11.24
CA ILE A 140 -6.47 12.82 -10.85
C ILE A 140 -7.86 12.79 -10.20
N ALA A 141 -8.14 13.68 -9.26
CA ALA A 141 -9.45 13.80 -8.61
C ALA A 141 -10.59 14.07 -9.61
N LYS A 142 -10.29 14.74 -10.73
CA LYS A 142 -11.24 15.00 -11.83
C LYS A 142 -11.27 13.91 -12.90
N GLY A 143 -10.53 12.82 -12.70
CA GLY A 143 -10.41 11.74 -13.69
C GLY A 143 -9.65 12.10 -14.96
N LYS A 144 -8.91 13.20 -14.96
CA LYS A 144 -8.08 13.66 -16.09
C LYS A 144 -6.68 13.08 -16.01
N VAL A 145 -6.60 11.73 -15.97
CA VAL A 145 -5.33 11.02 -15.87
C VAL A 145 -5.44 9.70 -16.65
N PHE A 146 -4.33 9.30 -17.25
CA PHE A 146 -4.21 7.97 -17.86
C PHE A 146 -3.76 6.96 -16.81
N ALA A 147 -4.48 5.84 -16.71
CA ALA A 147 -4.09 4.67 -15.94
C ALA A 147 -4.19 3.43 -16.84
N ARG A 148 -3.33 2.45 -16.61
CA ARG A 148 -3.34 1.16 -17.35
C ARG A 148 -4.45 0.21 -16.91
N TYR A 149 -5.25 0.60 -15.94
CA TYR A 149 -6.35 -0.15 -15.34
C TYR A 149 -7.60 0.71 -15.22
N ALA A 150 -8.75 0.05 -15.05
CA ALA A 150 -10.03 0.75 -14.88
C ALA A 150 -10.06 1.55 -13.57
N THR A 151 -10.46 2.81 -13.66
CA THR A 151 -10.64 3.70 -12.52
C THR A 151 -12.08 4.19 -12.46
N LYS A 152 -12.60 4.41 -11.24
CA LYS A 152 -13.90 5.02 -10.99
C LYS A 152 -13.71 6.27 -10.15
N ILE A 153 -14.25 7.37 -10.62
CA ILE A 153 -14.33 8.62 -9.84
C ILE A 153 -15.55 8.54 -8.95
N LYS A 154 -15.38 8.87 -7.67
CA LYS A 154 -16.51 9.01 -6.74
C LYS A 154 -17.08 10.41 -6.83
#